data_7f15886b36386bb76a09fab4c64e3d77
#
_entry.id   7f15886b36386bb76a09fab4c64e3d77
#
_cell.length_a   1.000
_cell.length_b   1.000
_cell.length_c   1.000
_cell.angle_alpha   90.00
_cell.angle_beta   90.00
_cell.angle_gamma   90.00
#
_symmetry.space_group_name_H-M   'P 1'
#
loop_
_entity.id
_entity.type
_entity.pdbx_description
1 polymer ?
#
loop_
_entity_poly.entity_id
_entity_poly.type
_entity_poly.pdbx_seq_one_letter_code
_entity_poly.pdbx_strand_id
1 'polypeptide(L)'
;MSRRTLTIIDTTSEMREINLDRIGKRELLLGRNAEQCEVVLADPIISKVQGKFLMKKDSVAYEDQDSSNGTFVANMGENRLLSKKDGYVELSDKSVLRIGNIHQPDQMVLLLYRDSEETEKWKRQAFGSQPISIGRDGSNQIVLHSPGVSKVHCTICRQNGKMMLYDRNSVNGVLVNGQPVRGMTALQDKDLIQILDFQMFYTNGYIYYRSATSGISLYAKNINKIVGRGKKKKKILNNVNCEIRPNEFVAIIGGSGAGKTTLMSAISGFDKEFTGAVYCNGVNLIEQFHSLKSIIGFVPQQDIIYENLTLKRMLLYTAKLKMPKDTQRQEMEQRIHAVLKMV
;
A
#
# COMPACT_ATOMS: atom_id res chain seq x y z
N MET A 1 20.91 -1.75 -3.38
CA MET A 1 20.53 -0.70 -4.36
C MET A 1 19.07 -0.89 -4.65
N SER A 2 18.22 0.12 -4.45
CA SER A 2 16.79 0.00 -4.75
C SER A 2 16.58 -0.38 -6.23
N ARG A 3 15.59 -1.20 -6.49
CA ARG A 3 15.24 -1.63 -7.85
C ARG A 3 13.90 -1.00 -8.20
N ARG A 4 13.96 0.14 -8.92
CA ARG A 4 12.79 0.89 -9.31
C ARG A 4 12.18 0.30 -10.58
N THR A 5 10.99 -0.24 -10.43
CA THR A 5 10.28 -0.92 -11.52
C THR A 5 8.93 -0.27 -11.78
N LEU A 6 8.52 -0.31 -13.02
CA LEU A 6 7.22 0.10 -13.50
C LEU A 6 6.53 -1.09 -14.15
N THR A 7 5.46 -1.59 -13.54
CA THR A 7 4.58 -2.58 -14.16
C THR A 7 3.51 -1.83 -14.95
N ILE A 8 3.35 -2.15 -16.20
CA ILE A 8 2.45 -1.50 -17.16
C ILE A 8 1.39 -2.52 -17.56
N ILE A 9 0.12 -2.14 -17.45
CA ILE A 9 -1.01 -2.87 -17.98
C ILE A 9 -1.72 -1.93 -18.97
N ASP A 10 -1.65 -2.27 -20.25
CA ASP A 10 -2.19 -1.45 -21.34
C ASP A 10 -3.71 -1.62 -21.53
N THR A 11 -4.29 -0.98 -22.54
CA THR A 11 -5.73 -1.09 -22.84
C THR A 11 -6.14 -2.49 -23.27
N THR A 12 -5.23 -3.30 -23.82
CA THR A 12 -5.47 -4.70 -24.19
C THR A 12 -5.32 -5.65 -22.99
N SER A 13 -4.99 -5.10 -21.81
CA SER A 13 -4.72 -5.86 -20.58
C SER A 13 -3.46 -6.74 -20.67
N GLU A 14 -2.56 -6.43 -21.59
CA GLU A 14 -1.23 -7.01 -21.60
C GLU A 14 -0.35 -6.36 -20.54
N MET A 15 0.40 -7.21 -19.83
CA MET A 15 1.27 -6.79 -18.75
C MET A 15 2.75 -6.89 -19.14
N ARG A 16 3.50 -5.83 -18.88
CA ARG A 16 4.97 -5.82 -18.98
C ARG A 16 5.59 -5.07 -17.82
N GLU A 17 6.83 -5.40 -17.50
CA GLU A 17 7.59 -4.74 -16.44
C GLU A 17 8.87 -4.12 -16.99
N ILE A 18 9.14 -2.87 -16.63
CA ILE A 18 10.32 -2.12 -17.02
C ILE A 18 11.11 -1.77 -15.76
N ASN A 19 12.39 -2.04 -15.77
CA ASN A 19 13.31 -1.56 -14.74
C ASN A 19 13.82 -0.17 -15.13
N LEU A 20 13.41 0.86 -14.42
CA LEU A 20 13.76 2.25 -14.71
C LEU A 20 15.24 2.53 -14.49
N ASP A 21 15.88 1.88 -13.51
CA ASP A 21 17.30 2.07 -13.22
C ASP A 21 18.21 1.55 -14.34
N ARG A 22 17.75 0.52 -15.08
CA ARG A 22 18.53 -0.06 -16.19
C ARG A 22 18.61 0.85 -17.42
N ILE A 23 17.70 1.83 -17.53
CA ILE A 23 17.72 2.77 -18.66
C ILE A 23 18.91 3.75 -18.53
N GLY A 24 19.34 4.03 -17.28
CA GLY A 24 20.59 4.76 -17.02
C GLY A 24 20.53 6.27 -17.32
N LYS A 25 19.35 6.84 -17.53
CA LYS A 25 19.15 8.28 -17.75
C LYS A 25 18.55 8.95 -16.52
N ARG A 26 18.84 10.22 -16.33
CA ARG A 26 18.27 11.03 -15.24
C ARG A 26 16.82 11.42 -15.50
N GLU A 27 16.46 11.65 -16.74
CA GLU A 27 15.11 11.94 -17.18
C GLU A 27 14.66 10.87 -18.18
N LEU A 28 13.47 10.31 -17.98
CA LEU A 28 12.89 9.28 -18.83
C LEU A 28 11.53 9.78 -19.31
N LEU A 29 11.40 9.96 -20.61
CA LEU A 29 10.13 10.31 -21.21
C LEU A 29 9.26 9.06 -21.36
N LEU A 30 8.00 9.20 -20.97
CA LEU A 30 6.92 8.23 -21.16
C LEU A 30 6.02 8.75 -22.26
N GLY A 31 5.71 7.91 -23.26
CA GLY A 31 4.80 8.32 -24.31
C GLY A 31 4.71 7.32 -25.46
N ARG A 32 3.93 7.68 -26.48
CA ARG A 32 3.71 6.83 -27.65
C ARG A 32 4.82 6.95 -28.71
N ASN A 33 5.57 8.04 -28.73
CA ASN A 33 6.61 8.26 -29.71
C ASN A 33 7.90 7.51 -29.32
N ALA A 34 8.20 6.42 -30.06
CA ALA A 34 9.38 5.58 -29.80
C ALA A 34 10.73 6.29 -30.08
N GLU A 35 10.74 7.34 -30.89
CA GLU A 35 11.97 8.10 -31.17
C GLU A 35 12.36 9.05 -30.04
N GLN A 36 11.38 9.48 -29.24
CA GLN A 36 11.57 10.48 -28.19
C GLN A 36 11.50 9.89 -26.78
N CYS A 37 10.80 8.78 -26.59
CA CYS A 37 10.49 8.24 -25.27
C CYS A 37 11.31 6.99 -24.97
N GLU A 38 11.86 6.93 -23.76
CA GLU A 38 12.51 5.73 -23.22
C GLU A 38 11.51 4.69 -22.74
N VAL A 39 10.37 5.14 -22.22
CA VAL A 39 9.26 4.29 -21.81
C VAL A 39 8.15 4.40 -22.85
N VAL A 40 8.22 3.55 -23.86
CA VAL A 40 7.28 3.59 -24.98
C VAL A 40 6.00 2.82 -24.64
N LEU A 41 4.86 3.49 -24.76
CA LEU A 41 3.52 2.91 -24.66
C LEU A 41 2.80 3.08 -26.00
N ALA A 42 2.83 2.04 -26.84
CA ALA A 42 2.23 2.05 -28.17
C ALA A 42 0.70 1.93 -28.13
N ASP A 43 0.05 2.76 -27.33
CA ASP A 43 -1.38 2.75 -27.09
C ASP A 43 -1.99 4.06 -27.62
N PRO A 44 -3.13 4.04 -28.34
CA PRO A 44 -3.74 5.23 -28.93
C PRO A 44 -4.14 6.31 -27.93
N ILE A 45 -4.48 5.93 -26.70
CA ILE A 45 -4.86 6.87 -25.65
C ILE A 45 -3.68 7.65 -25.05
N ILE A 46 -2.45 7.19 -25.33
CA ILE A 46 -1.22 7.80 -24.83
C ILE A 46 -0.78 8.92 -25.75
N SER A 47 -0.45 10.08 -25.21
CA SER A 47 0.12 11.21 -25.95
C SER A 47 1.50 10.87 -26.51
N LYS A 48 1.95 11.59 -27.57
CA LYS A 48 3.30 11.41 -28.12
C LYS A 48 4.37 11.47 -27.03
N VAL A 49 4.26 12.48 -26.16
CA VAL A 49 4.94 12.55 -24.86
C VAL A 49 3.85 12.74 -23.82
N GLN A 50 3.66 11.76 -22.96
CA GLN A 50 2.63 11.72 -21.95
C GLN A 50 3.14 12.35 -20.64
N GLY A 51 4.34 11.99 -20.26
CA GLY A 51 4.92 12.43 -19.01
C GLY A 51 6.41 12.17 -18.93
N LYS A 52 7.00 12.58 -17.83
CA LYS A 52 8.43 12.48 -17.60
C LYS A 52 8.71 11.98 -16.18
N PHE A 53 9.54 10.94 -16.06
CA PHE A 53 10.10 10.53 -14.80
C PHE A 53 11.44 11.23 -14.57
N LEU A 54 11.62 11.81 -13.39
CA LEU A 54 12.88 12.33 -12.92
C LEU A 54 13.50 11.34 -11.92
N MET A 55 14.59 10.71 -12.35
CA MET A 55 15.34 9.74 -11.55
C MET A 55 16.31 10.49 -10.63
N LYS A 56 15.99 10.52 -9.33
CA LYS A 56 16.87 11.04 -8.28
C LYS A 56 17.66 9.88 -7.67
N LYS A 57 18.65 10.19 -6.82
CA LYS A 57 19.46 9.17 -6.14
C LYS A 57 18.57 8.20 -5.34
N ASP A 58 17.66 8.73 -4.53
CA ASP A 58 16.87 7.96 -3.56
C ASP A 58 15.36 8.05 -3.80
N SER A 59 14.89 8.64 -4.91
CA SER A 59 13.48 8.74 -5.24
C SER A 59 13.24 8.88 -6.75
N VAL A 60 11.99 8.73 -7.16
CA VAL A 60 11.53 9.03 -8.51
C VAL A 60 10.39 10.02 -8.43
N ALA A 61 10.38 11.01 -9.29
CA ALA A 61 9.26 11.92 -9.43
C ALA A 61 8.67 11.82 -10.85
N TYR A 62 7.40 12.09 -10.98
CA TYR A 62 6.68 12.09 -12.26
C TYR A 62 6.05 13.46 -12.51
N GLU A 63 6.06 13.90 -13.76
CA GLU A 63 5.43 15.13 -14.23
C GLU A 63 4.64 14.81 -15.51
N ASP A 64 3.36 15.22 -15.55
CA ASP A 64 2.57 15.15 -16.77
C ASP A 64 3.03 16.25 -17.76
N GLN A 65 3.24 15.92 -19.03
CA GLN A 65 3.73 16.83 -20.04
C GLN A 65 2.60 17.49 -20.85
N ASP A 66 1.55 17.91 -20.18
CA ASP A 66 0.36 18.51 -20.77
C ASP A 66 -0.35 17.54 -21.74
N SER A 67 -0.47 16.33 -21.28
CA SER A 67 -1.00 15.22 -22.06
C SER A 67 -2.50 15.38 -22.32
N SER A 68 -2.99 14.84 -23.46
CA SER A 68 -4.40 14.99 -23.89
C SER A 68 -5.39 14.36 -22.91
N ASN A 69 -5.05 13.22 -22.32
CA ASN A 69 -5.92 12.48 -21.41
C ASN A 69 -5.56 12.66 -19.93
N GLY A 70 -4.46 13.39 -19.64
CA GLY A 70 -3.93 13.56 -18.30
C GLY A 70 -3.39 12.27 -17.69
N THR A 71 -2.82 12.39 -16.51
CA THR A 71 -2.35 11.26 -15.70
C THR A 71 -2.95 11.37 -14.30
N PHE A 72 -3.78 10.41 -13.92
CA PHE A 72 -4.23 10.24 -12.54
C PHE A 72 -3.15 9.56 -11.71
N VAL A 73 -2.76 10.16 -10.60
CA VAL A 73 -1.81 9.58 -9.66
C VAL A 73 -2.51 9.30 -8.34
N ALA A 74 -2.52 8.03 -7.96
CA ALA A 74 -2.82 7.59 -6.60
C ALA A 74 -1.49 7.34 -5.89
N ASN A 75 -1.10 8.28 -5.06
CA ASN A 75 0.17 8.28 -4.35
C ASN A 75 -0.06 8.78 -2.94
N MET A 76 0.40 8.03 -1.93
CA MET A 76 0.30 8.41 -0.51
C MET A 76 -1.11 8.88 -0.11
N GLY A 77 -2.17 8.18 -0.58
CA GLY A 77 -3.57 8.50 -0.29
C GLY A 77 -4.15 9.71 -1.04
N GLU A 78 -3.33 10.41 -1.81
CA GLU A 78 -3.84 11.38 -2.77
C GLU A 78 -4.19 10.65 -4.07
N ASN A 79 -5.38 10.94 -4.57
CA ASN A 79 -5.82 10.48 -5.88
C ASN A 79 -6.26 11.71 -6.67
N ARG A 80 -5.40 12.16 -7.58
CA ARG A 80 -5.66 13.39 -8.33
C ARG A 80 -5.20 13.30 -9.78
N LEU A 81 -5.88 14.01 -10.64
CA LEU A 81 -5.45 14.27 -12.00
C LEU A 81 -4.30 15.27 -11.96
N LEU A 82 -3.19 14.93 -12.60
CA LEU A 82 -2.06 15.84 -12.77
C LEU A 82 -2.24 16.73 -13.98
N SER A 83 -1.73 17.93 -13.86
CA SER A 83 -1.53 18.88 -14.96
C SER A 83 -0.07 19.35 -14.95
N LYS A 84 0.40 19.93 -16.04
CA LYS A 84 1.75 20.50 -16.11
C LYS A 84 2.05 21.55 -15.02
N LYS A 85 0.99 22.23 -14.53
CA LYS A 85 1.11 23.23 -13.45
C LYS A 85 1.46 22.62 -12.11
N ASP A 86 1.18 21.32 -11.92
CA ASP A 86 1.52 20.61 -10.68
C ASP A 86 3.01 20.33 -10.55
N GLY A 87 3.76 20.40 -11.66
CA GLY A 87 5.17 20.07 -11.70
C GLY A 87 5.45 18.60 -11.35
N TYR A 88 6.62 18.36 -10.82
CA TYR A 88 7.02 17.02 -10.40
C TYR A 88 6.30 16.58 -9.12
N VAL A 89 5.69 15.40 -9.18
CA VAL A 89 5.12 14.69 -8.03
C VAL A 89 6.01 13.51 -7.68
N GLU A 90 6.53 13.48 -6.47
CA GLU A 90 7.38 12.40 -5.99
C GLU A 90 6.57 11.12 -5.80
N LEU A 91 7.04 10.00 -6.36
CA LEU A 91 6.37 8.70 -6.26
C LEU A 91 6.93 7.91 -5.08
N SER A 92 6.07 7.40 -4.24
CA SER A 92 6.40 6.43 -3.21
C SER A 92 6.27 5.00 -3.71
N ASP A 93 6.81 4.03 -2.97
CA ASP A 93 6.55 2.61 -3.27
C ASP A 93 5.04 2.34 -3.35
N LYS A 94 4.65 1.52 -4.30
CA LYS A 94 3.24 1.18 -4.62
C LYS A 94 2.38 2.32 -5.16
N SER A 95 2.97 3.42 -5.60
CA SER A 95 2.24 4.46 -6.33
C SER A 95 1.62 3.92 -7.61
N VAL A 96 0.43 4.40 -7.91
CA VAL A 96 -0.37 3.97 -9.05
C VAL A 96 -0.64 5.17 -9.95
N LEU A 97 -0.30 5.05 -11.23
CA LEU A 97 -0.65 6.02 -12.23
C LEU A 97 -1.70 5.42 -13.18
N ARG A 98 -2.72 6.19 -13.52
CA ARG A 98 -3.74 5.81 -14.50
C ARG A 98 -3.81 6.87 -15.57
N ILE A 99 -3.72 6.45 -16.83
CA ILE A 99 -3.77 7.33 -18.00
C ILE A 99 -5.02 6.97 -18.80
N GLY A 100 -5.82 7.95 -19.14
CA GLY A 100 -7.08 7.76 -19.86
C GLY A 100 -8.30 7.80 -18.94
N ASN A 101 -9.40 7.16 -19.36
CA ASN A 101 -10.65 7.20 -18.63
C ASN A 101 -10.66 6.20 -17.46
N ILE A 102 -10.48 6.70 -16.23
CA ILE A 102 -10.42 5.87 -15.02
C ILE A 102 -11.73 5.11 -14.70
N HIS A 103 -12.85 5.47 -15.36
CA HIS A 103 -14.13 4.79 -15.21
C HIS A 103 -14.40 3.76 -16.32
N GLN A 104 -13.52 3.68 -17.31
CA GLN A 104 -13.61 2.75 -18.44
C GLN A 104 -12.27 2.00 -18.58
N PRO A 105 -12.17 0.81 -17.98
CA PRO A 105 -10.90 0.07 -17.91
C PRO A 105 -10.28 -0.27 -19.28
N ASP A 106 -11.09 -0.47 -20.30
CA ASP A 106 -10.69 -0.68 -21.70
C ASP A 106 -10.10 0.57 -22.36
N GLN A 107 -10.32 1.76 -21.77
CA GLN A 107 -9.77 3.05 -22.18
C GLN A 107 -8.79 3.61 -21.15
N MET A 108 -8.13 2.76 -20.40
CA MET A 108 -7.18 3.14 -19.35
C MET A 108 -5.92 2.28 -19.41
N VAL A 109 -4.76 2.93 -19.31
CA VAL A 109 -3.48 2.28 -19.02
C VAL A 109 -3.19 2.43 -17.54
N LEU A 110 -2.85 1.32 -16.89
CA LEU A 110 -2.48 1.26 -15.48
C LEU A 110 -0.97 1.08 -15.34
N LEU A 111 -0.33 1.93 -14.55
CA LEU A 111 1.08 1.86 -14.23
C LEU A 111 1.24 1.68 -12.72
N LEU A 112 1.96 0.65 -12.30
CA LEU A 112 2.26 0.36 -10.91
C LEU A 112 3.75 0.59 -10.67
N TYR A 113 4.09 1.63 -9.91
CA TYR A 113 5.47 1.93 -9.54
C TYR A 113 5.87 1.17 -8.29
N ARG A 114 7.09 0.62 -8.28
CA ARG A 114 7.72 0.01 -7.10
C ARG A 114 9.14 0.52 -6.91
N ASP A 115 9.48 0.73 -5.65
CA ASP A 115 10.82 1.02 -5.17
C ASP A 115 11.18 -0.01 -4.09
N SER A 116 11.66 -1.16 -4.52
CA SER A 116 11.94 -2.29 -3.63
C SER A 116 13.10 -3.12 -4.15
N GLU A 117 13.91 -3.67 -3.23
CA GLU A 117 14.97 -4.63 -3.56
C GLU A 117 14.44 -6.03 -3.85
N GLU A 118 13.16 -6.28 -3.58
CA GLU A 118 12.55 -7.57 -3.83
C GLU A 118 12.48 -7.88 -5.32
N THR A 119 12.88 -9.10 -5.65
CA THR A 119 12.93 -9.62 -7.03
C THR A 119 11.73 -10.50 -7.39
N GLU A 120 10.76 -10.66 -6.46
CA GLU A 120 9.63 -11.55 -6.71
C GLU A 120 8.79 -11.04 -7.89
N LYS A 121 8.69 -11.91 -8.91
CA LYS A 121 7.89 -11.64 -10.10
C LYS A 121 6.41 -11.75 -9.78
N TRP A 122 5.59 -11.08 -10.59
CA TRP A 122 4.16 -11.28 -10.57
C TRP A 122 3.81 -12.73 -10.88
N LYS A 123 3.04 -13.34 -10.00
CA LYS A 123 2.33 -14.60 -10.24
C LYS A 123 0.94 -14.27 -10.74
N ARG A 124 0.33 -15.20 -11.47
CA ARG A 124 -1.04 -15.04 -11.93
C ARG A 124 -1.86 -16.29 -11.62
N GLN A 125 -3.11 -16.08 -11.22
CA GLN A 125 -4.09 -17.11 -11.00
C GLN A 125 -5.26 -16.89 -11.96
N ALA A 126 -5.53 -17.86 -12.83
CA ALA A 126 -6.66 -17.82 -13.76
C ALA A 126 -7.96 -18.16 -13.04
N PHE A 127 -9.06 -17.56 -13.50
CA PHE A 127 -10.39 -17.96 -13.07
C PHE A 127 -10.84 -19.21 -13.82
N GLY A 128 -11.18 -20.25 -13.06
CA GLY A 128 -11.85 -21.44 -13.54
C GLY A 128 -13.33 -21.46 -13.15
N SER A 129 -13.91 -22.66 -13.08
CA SER A 129 -15.27 -22.88 -12.58
C SER A 129 -15.40 -22.70 -11.06
N GLN A 130 -14.30 -22.86 -10.33
CA GLN A 130 -14.27 -22.73 -8.87
C GLN A 130 -13.88 -21.32 -8.45
N PRO A 131 -14.42 -20.81 -7.32
CA PRO A 131 -14.00 -19.57 -6.73
C PRO A 131 -12.49 -19.59 -6.38
N ILE A 132 -11.79 -18.48 -6.60
CA ILE A 132 -10.44 -18.28 -6.10
C ILE A 132 -10.54 -17.88 -4.62
N SER A 133 -9.97 -18.68 -3.73
CA SER A 133 -9.82 -18.31 -2.33
C SER A 133 -8.45 -17.70 -2.08
N ILE A 134 -8.43 -16.66 -1.24
CA ILE A 134 -7.23 -15.90 -0.85
C ILE A 134 -7.17 -15.88 0.67
N GLY A 135 -6.05 -16.26 1.26
CA GLY A 135 -5.88 -16.29 2.70
C GLY A 135 -4.52 -16.83 3.13
N ARG A 136 -4.30 -16.95 4.46
CA ARG A 136 -3.02 -17.45 4.99
C ARG A 136 -2.92 -18.98 5.06
N ASP A 137 -4.05 -19.68 5.02
CA ASP A 137 -4.07 -21.14 5.04
C ASP A 137 -3.57 -21.71 3.71
N GLY A 138 -2.76 -22.77 3.77
CA GLY A 138 -2.17 -23.40 2.59
C GLY A 138 -3.18 -24.05 1.63
N SER A 139 -4.45 -24.21 2.05
CA SER A 139 -5.52 -24.72 1.20
C SER A 139 -6.07 -23.69 0.22
N ASN A 140 -5.72 -22.40 0.35
CA ASN A 140 -6.16 -21.36 -0.57
C ASN A 140 -5.43 -21.45 -1.92
N GLN A 141 -6.07 -21.02 -2.99
CA GLN A 141 -5.43 -20.88 -4.30
C GLN A 141 -4.36 -19.78 -4.30
N ILE A 142 -4.58 -18.71 -3.52
CA ILE A 142 -3.58 -17.66 -3.30
C ILE A 142 -3.27 -17.60 -1.81
N VAL A 143 -2.06 -18.01 -1.45
CA VAL A 143 -1.60 -18.04 -0.07
C VAL A 143 -0.80 -16.77 0.22
N LEU A 144 -1.24 -16.01 1.25
CA LEU A 144 -0.58 -14.81 1.74
C LEU A 144 0.01 -15.07 3.12
N HIS A 145 1.33 -15.19 3.19
CA HIS A 145 2.04 -15.55 4.42
C HIS A 145 2.16 -14.38 5.40
N SER A 146 1.05 -14.04 6.06
CA SER A 146 1.04 -13.01 7.10
C SER A 146 0.08 -13.39 8.23
N PRO A 147 0.48 -13.26 9.51
CA PRO A 147 -0.38 -13.54 10.65
C PRO A 147 -1.64 -12.65 10.72
N GLY A 148 -1.62 -11.49 10.10
CA GLY A 148 -2.77 -10.57 10.02
C GLY A 148 -3.81 -10.98 8.97
N VAL A 149 -3.48 -11.88 8.05
CA VAL A 149 -4.41 -12.40 7.05
C VAL A 149 -5.24 -13.54 7.66
N SER A 150 -6.56 -13.55 7.49
CA SER A 150 -7.44 -14.64 7.94
C SER A 150 -7.17 -15.93 7.17
N LYS A 151 -7.52 -17.09 7.72
CA LYS A 151 -7.31 -18.39 7.05
C LYS A 151 -7.88 -18.39 5.64
N VAL A 152 -9.15 -18.03 5.50
CA VAL A 152 -9.77 -17.63 4.23
C VAL A 152 -10.18 -16.18 4.40
N HIS A 153 -9.48 -15.29 3.71
CA HIS A 153 -9.66 -13.85 3.89
C HIS A 153 -10.75 -13.31 2.97
N CYS A 154 -10.67 -13.64 1.70
CA CYS A 154 -11.68 -13.31 0.71
C CYS A 154 -11.77 -14.39 -0.36
N THR A 155 -12.82 -14.34 -1.16
CA THR A 155 -13.02 -15.20 -2.34
C THR A 155 -13.44 -14.36 -3.51
N ILE A 156 -13.00 -14.75 -4.71
CA ILE A 156 -13.39 -14.11 -5.96
C ILE A 156 -14.02 -15.17 -6.86
N CYS A 157 -15.20 -14.89 -7.39
CA CYS A 157 -15.89 -15.79 -8.30
C CYS A 157 -16.68 -15.01 -9.36
N ARG A 158 -17.02 -15.70 -10.45
CA ARG A 158 -17.94 -15.16 -11.47
C ARG A 158 -19.38 -15.39 -11.05
N GLN A 159 -20.17 -14.32 -11.00
CA GLN A 159 -21.60 -14.37 -10.72
C GLN A 159 -22.34 -13.43 -11.68
N ASN A 160 -23.35 -13.95 -12.37
CA ASN A 160 -24.15 -13.18 -13.35
C ASN A 160 -23.29 -12.41 -14.37
N GLY A 161 -22.23 -13.06 -14.88
CA GLY A 161 -21.33 -12.47 -15.87
C GLY A 161 -20.29 -11.49 -15.28
N LYS A 162 -20.39 -11.09 -14.01
CA LYS A 162 -19.48 -10.18 -13.33
C LYS A 162 -18.52 -10.93 -12.43
N MET A 163 -17.33 -10.38 -12.25
CA MET A 163 -16.40 -10.86 -11.23
C MET A 163 -16.76 -10.20 -9.90
N MET A 164 -16.99 -11.03 -8.88
CA MET A 164 -17.38 -10.59 -7.55
C MET A 164 -16.33 -10.98 -6.53
N LEU A 165 -15.91 -10.02 -5.71
CA LEU A 165 -15.07 -10.24 -4.54
C LEU A 165 -15.94 -10.24 -3.29
N TYR A 166 -15.79 -11.28 -2.47
CA TYR A 166 -16.47 -11.46 -1.19
C TYR A 166 -15.45 -11.44 -0.06
N ASP A 167 -15.55 -10.50 0.84
CA ASP A 167 -14.85 -10.54 2.12
C ASP A 167 -15.48 -11.64 3.01
N ARG A 168 -14.68 -12.56 3.49
CA ARG A 168 -15.11 -13.69 4.33
C ARG A 168 -15.11 -13.34 5.82
N ASN A 169 -15.64 -12.17 6.17
CA ASN A 169 -15.59 -11.59 7.51
C ASN A 169 -14.16 -11.54 8.04
N SER A 170 -13.25 -11.13 7.19
CA SER A 170 -11.84 -11.03 7.53
C SER A 170 -11.62 -10.00 8.64
N VAL A 171 -10.59 -10.23 9.48
CA VAL A 171 -10.34 -9.37 10.66
C VAL A 171 -9.88 -7.98 10.23
N ASN A 172 -9.07 -7.91 9.18
CA ASN A 172 -8.45 -6.66 8.75
C ASN A 172 -9.07 -6.09 7.45
N GLY A 173 -10.06 -6.78 6.88
CA GLY A 173 -10.78 -6.32 5.70
C GLY A 173 -9.98 -6.37 4.41
N VAL A 174 -10.68 -6.10 3.31
CA VAL A 174 -10.13 -6.00 1.95
C VAL A 174 -10.42 -4.61 1.43
N LEU A 175 -9.46 -4.02 0.72
CA LEU A 175 -9.66 -2.76 0.01
C LEU A 175 -9.67 -3.02 -1.51
N VAL A 176 -10.55 -2.35 -2.22
CA VAL A 176 -10.53 -2.28 -3.70
C VAL A 176 -10.39 -0.82 -4.09
N ASN A 177 -9.34 -0.50 -4.84
CA ASN A 177 -8.97 0.88 -5.20
C ASN A 177 -8.91 1.84 -3.99
N GLY A 178 -8.44 1.33 -2.83
CA GLY A 178 -8.34 2.08 -1.58
C GLY A 178 -9.66 2.20 -0.80
N GLN A 179 -10.78 1.67 -1.31
CA GLN A 179 -12.07 1.67 -0.63
C GLN A 179 -12.35 0.34 0.06
N PRO A 180 -12.85 0.34 1.31
CA PRO A 180 -13.13 -0.88 2.04
C PRO A 180 -14.32 -1.64 1.44
N VAL A 181 -14.15 -2.94 1.27
CA VAL A 181 -15.21 -3.83 0.82
C VAL A 181 -16.13 -4.15 2.01
N ARG A 182 -17.41 -3.85 1.89
CA ARG A 182 -18.43 -4.18 2.90
C ARG A 182 -19.19 -5.44 2.45
N GLY A 183 -18.65 -6.60 2.82
CA GLY A 183 -19.20 -7.89 2.46
C GLY A 183 -18.83 -8.31 1.04
N MET A 184 -19.28 -7.60 0.02
CA MET A 184 -18.97 -7.91 -1.38
C MET A 184 -18.86 -6.67 -2.26
N THR A 185 -18.13 -6.81 -3.37
CA THR A 185 -18.05 -5.80 -4.44
C THR A 185 -17.83 -6.45 -5.80
N ALA A 186 -18.33 -5.81 -6.86
CA ALA A 186 -17.97 -6.20 -8.22
C ALA A 186 -16.57 -5.68 -8.55
N LEU A 187 -15.76 -6.52 -9.19
CA LEU A 187 -14.47 -6.15 -9.71
C LEU A 187 -14.58 -5.76 -11.18
N GLN A 188 -13.94 -4.67 -11.53
CA GLN A 188 -13.70 -4.24 -12.90
C GLN A 188 -12.27 -4.58 -13.31
N ASP A 189 -12.02 -4.65 -14.60
CA ASP A 189 -10.67 -4.84 -15.11
C ASP A 189 -9.74 -3.72 -14.59
N LYS A 190 -8.50 -4.08 -14.25
CA LYS A 190 -7.48 -3.20 -13.65
C LYS A 190 -7.80 -2.67 -12.24
N ASP A 191 -8.78 -3.26 -11.55
CA ASP A 191 -8.99 -2.97 -10.13
C ASP A 191 -7.83 -3.48 -9.27
N LEU A 192 -7.42 -2.63 -8.33
CA LEU A 192 -6.41 -2.96 -7.33
C LEU A 192 -7.07 -3.51 -6.08
N ILE A 193 -6.64 -4.69 -5.67
CA ILE A 193 -7.08 -5.35 -4.45
C ILE A 193 -5.94 -5.26 -3.44
N GLN A 194 -6.23 -4.79 -2.24
CA GLN A 194 -5.25 -4.69 -1.17
C GLN A 194 -5.74 -5.43 0.08
N ILE A 195 -4.88 -6.29 0.60
CA ILE A 195 -5.06 -7.00 1.87
C ILE A 195 -3.80 -6.71 2.70
N LEU A 196 -3.93 -5.88 3.74
CA LEU A 196 -2.79 -5.39 4.52
C LEU A 196 -1.75 -4.71 3.60
N ASP A 197 -0.55 -5.26 3.54
CA ASP A 197 0.55 -4.80 2.69
C ASP A 197 0.65 -5.54 1.34
N PHE A 198 -0.19 -6.56 1.12
CA PHE A 198 -0.26 -7.26 -0.17
C PHE A 198 -1.08 -6.46 -1.18
N GLN A 199 -0.49 -6.24 -2.34
CA GLN A 199 -1.14 -5.60 -3.48
C GLN A 199 -1.31 -6.59 -4.62
N MET A 200 -2.52 -6.69 -5.12
CA MET A 200 -2.93 -7.55 -6.22
C MET A 200 -3.74 -6.73 -7.22
N PHE A 201 -3.89 -7.18 -8.43
CA PHE A 201 -4.81 -6.57 -9.39
C PHE A 201 -5.51 -7.63 -10.23
N TYR A 202 -6.75 -7.31 -10.58
CA TYR A 202 -7.57 -8.11 -11.49
C TYR A 202 -7.44 -7.56 -12.91
N THR A 203 -7.08 -8.38 -13.88
CA THR A 203 -7.11 -8.01 -15.30
C THR A 203 -7.20 -9.23 -16.20
N ASN A 204 -7.90 -9.10 -17.32
CA ASN A 204 -8.02 -10.11 -18.38
C ASN A 204 -8.32 -11.54 -17.88
N GLY A 205 -9.23 -11.66 -16.88
CA GLY A 205 -9.59 -12.96 -16.31
C GLY A 205 -8.54 -13.61 -15.41
N TYR A 206 -7.56 -12.83 -14.93
CA TYR A 206 -6.53 -13.27 -13.98
C TYR A 206 -6.48 -12.35 -12.76
N ILE A 207 -6.09 -12.92 -11.62
CA ILE A 207 -5.55 -12.16 -10.51
C ILE A 207 -4.03 -12.24 -10.58
N TYR A 208 -3.40 -11.07 -10.65
CA TYR A 208 -1.95 -10.95 -10.52
C TYR A 208 -1.62 -10.58 -9.08
N TYR A 209 -0.65 -11.28 -8.51
CA TYR A 209 -0.26 -11.11 -7.10
C TYR A 209 1.22 -11.39 -6.90
N ARG A 210 1.74 -10.89 -5.78
CA ARG A 210 3.03 -11.27 -5.23
C ARG A 210 2.78 -11.80 -3.82
N SER A 211 3.46 -12.88 -3.44
CA SER A 211 3.28 -13.50 -2.12
C SER A 211 4.17 -12.90 -1.05
N ALA A 212 5.25 -12.23 -1.44
CA ALA A 212 6.12 -11.52 -0.52
C ALA A 212 5.57 -10.10 -0.26
N THR A 213 5.77 -9.65 0.97
CA THR A 213 5.47 -8.27 1.36
C THR A 213 6.68 -7.40 1.06
N SER A 214 6.47 -6.26 0.43
CA SER A 214 7.55 -5.29 0.17
C SER A 214 7.88 -4.41 1.38
N GLY A 215 7.30 -4.71 2.56
CA GLY A 215 7.36 -3.84 3.73
C GLY A 215 6.30 -2.73 3.70
N ILE A 216 6.37 -1.86 4.71
CA ILE A 216 5.39 -0.79 4.93
C ILE A 216 6.05 0.55 4.68
N SER A 217 5.40 1.40 3.88
CA SER A 217 5.71 2.83 3.82
C SER A 217 4.75 3.61 4.71
N LEU A 218 5.26 4.60 5.44
CA LEU A 218 4.46 5.55 6.20
C LEU A 218 4.75 6.96 5.70
N TYR A 219 3.72 7.72 5.41
CA TYR A 219 3.82 9.13 5.03
C TYR A 219 2.93 9.99 5.90
N ALA A 220 3.53 10.88 6.67
CA ALA A 220 2.84 11.89 7.46
C ALA A 220 2.82 13.21 6.69
N LYS A 221 1.63 13.79 6.51
CA LYS A 221 1.43 15.03 5.75
C LYS A 221 0.77 16.10 6.59
N ASN A 222 1.43 17.25 6.71
CA ASN A 222 0.92 18.46 7.37
C ASN A 222 0.43 18.19 8.80
N ILE A 223 1.14 17.36 9.57
CA ILE A 223 0.72 17.00 10.92
C ILE A 223 0.87 18.18 11.85
N ASN A 224 -0.25 18.58 12.45
CA ASN A 224 -0.29 19.62 13.48
C ASN A 224 -0.99 19.07 14.72
N LYS A 225 -0.42 19.33 15.89
CA LYS A 225 -1.03 18.96 17.17
C LYS A 225 -0.98 20.15 18.13
N ILE A 226 -2.14 20.48 18.68
CA ILE A 226 -2.29 21.51 19.72
C ILE A 226 -2.79 20.82 20.98
N VAL A 227 -2.13 21.07 22.12
CA VAL A 227 -2.52 20.56 23.42
C VAL A 227 -2.86 21.72 24.36
N GLY A 228 -3.66 21.44 25.40
CA GLY A 228 -4.11 22.44 26.40
C GLY A 228 -5.44 23.09 26.03
N ARG A 229 -5.99 23.89 26.96
CA ARG A 229 -7.30 24.56 26.82
C ARG A 229 -7.16 26.07 27.01
N GLY A 230 -8.00 26.86 26.34
CA GLY A 230 -8.06 28.30 26.46
C GLY A 230 -6.73 28.99 26.18
N LYS A 231 -6.28 29.87 27.07
CA LYS A 231 -5.02 30.61 26.95
C LYS A 231 -3.75 29.74 27.11
N LYS A 232 -3.88 28.50 27.60
CA LYS A 232 -2.77 27.54 27.77
C LYS A 232 -2.58 26.62 26.56
N LYS A 233 -3.17 26.93 25.44
CA LYS A 233 -2.95 26.17 24.19
C LYS A 233 -1.50 26.27 23.74
N LYS A 234 -0.87 25.12 23.50
CA LYS A 234 0.49 25.03 22.96
C LYS A 234 0.49 24.14 21.73
N LYS A 235 1.07 24.64 20.64
CA LYS A 235 1.30 23.85 19.41
C LYS A 235 2.54 23.00 19.62
N ILE A 236 2.39 21.68 19.65
CA ILE A 236 3.46 20.71 19.85
C ILE A 236 4.03 20.23 18.53
N LEU A 237 3.17 19.95 17.55
CA LEU A 237 3.57 19.63 16.17
C LEU A 237 3.10 20.77 15.26
N ASN A 238 3.96 21.19 14.37
CA ASN A 238 3.73 22.31 13.46
C ASN A 238 4.11 21.92 12.04
N ASN A 239 3.09 21.59 11.23
CA ASN A 239 3.23 21.26 9.82
C ASN A 239 4.33 20.22 9.54
N VAL A 240 4.35 19.15 10.33
CA VAL A 240 5.36 18.10 10.19
C VAL A 240 5.01 17.22 8.99
N ASN A 241 6.00 17.05 8.12
CA ASN A 241 5.95 16.16 6.97
C ASN A 241 7.13 15.20 7.07
N CYS A 242 6.89 13.91 7.00
CA CYS A 242 7.94 12.89 6.97
C CYS A 242 7.47 11.65 6.21
N GLU A 243 8.43 10.99 5.58
CA GLU A 243 8.26 9.72 4.90
C GLU A 243 9.18 8.69 5.54
N ILE A 244 8.66 7.48 5.77
CA ILE A 244 9.42 6.30 6.18
C ILE A 244 9.19 5.26 5.10
N ARG A 245 10.25 4.87 4.42
CA ARG A 245 10.20 3.90 3.32
C ARG A 245 10.20 2.46 3.83
N PRO A 246 9.80 1.48 3.02
CA PRO A 246 9.92 0.07 3.36
C PRO A 246 11.36 -0.28 3.75
N ASN A 247 11.50 -1.06 4.83
CA ASN A 247 12.78 -1.54 5.35
C ASN A 247 13.76 -0.43 5.80
N GLU A 248 13.29 0.79 6.01
CA GLU A 248 14.09 1.90 6.49
C GLU A 248 14.12 1.95 8.02
N PHE A 249 15.31 2.20 8.57
CA PHE A 249 15.50 2.52 9.99
C PHE A 249 15.58 4.04 10.17
N VAL A 250 14.61 4.61 10.86
CA VAL A 250 14.53 6.06 11.09
C VAL A 250 14.69 6.38 12.57
N ALA A 251 15.64 7.26 12.92
CA ALA A 251 15.82 7.76 14.27
C ALA A 251 15.31 9.21 14.41
N ILE A 252 14.45 9.44 15.40
CA ILE A 252 13.97 10.79 15.74
C ILE A 252 14.77 11.33 16.91
N ILE A 253 15.57 12.36 16.66
CA ILE A 253 16.47 12.98 17.65
C ILE A 253 15.93 14.35 18.05
N GLY A 254 16.08 14.70 19.33
CA GLY A 254 15.69 16.01 19.86
C GLY A 254 15.70 16.02 21.38
N GLY A 255 15.72 17.21 21.97
CA GLY A 255 15.70 17.42 23.41
C GLY A 255 14.41 16.95 24.10
N SER A 256 14.38 16.99 25.45
CA SER A 256 13.17 16.72 26.21
C SER A 256 12.08 17.74 25.85
N GLY A 257 10.84 17.27 25.67
CA GLY A 257 9.70 18.15 25.30
C GLY A 257 9.66 18.59 23.83
N ALA A 258 10.56 18.12 22.94
CA ALA A 258 10.59 18.47 21.52
C ALA A 258 9.43 17.88 20.69
N GLY A 259 8.54 17.06 21.30
CA GLY A 259 7.38 16.48 20.62
C GLY A 259 7.62 15.12 19.96
N LYS A 260 8.76 14.46 20.20
CA LYS A 260 9.10 13.14 19.62
C LYS A 260 8.01 12.08 19.88
N THR A 261 7.64 11.88 21.15
CA THR A 261 6.59 10.92 21.52
C THR A 261 5.24 11.29 20.92
N THR A 262 4.91 12.58 20.86
CA THR A 262 3.68 13.08 20.22
C THR A 262 3.65 12.76 18.74
N LEU A 263 4.78 12.95 18.04
CA LEU A 263 4.90 12.60 16.62
C LEU A 263 4.77 11.09 16.42
N MET A 264 5.50 10.28 17.21
CA MET A 264 5.41 8.82 17.14
C MET A 264 3.98 8.32 17.38
N SER A 265 3.27 8.87 18.36
CA SER A 265 1.87 8.51 18.64
C SER A 265 0.93 8.89 17.49
N ALA A 266 1.16 10.03 16.82
CA ALA A 266 0.36 10.44 15.67
C ALA A 266 0.60 9.54 14.46
N ILE A 267 1.87 9.29 14.08
CA ILE A 267 2.20 8.51 12.88
C ILE A 267 1.90 7.02 13.03
N SER A 268 1.81 6.50 14.27
CA SER A 268 1.39 5.12 14.53
C SER A 268 -0.13 4.94 14.62
N GLY A 269 -0.91 6.04 14.59
CA GLY A 269 -2.36 6.02 14.78
C GLY A 269 -2.80 5.74 16.21
N PHE A 270 -1.87 5.72 17.18
CA PHE A 270 -2.19 5.59 18.61
C PHE A 270 -2.92 6.82 19.14
N ASP A 271 -2.47 8.01 18.73
CA ASP A 271 -3.16 9.28 18.94
C ASP A 271 -3.82 9.73 17.63
N LYS A 272 -5.11 10.00 17.67
CA LYS A 272 -5.91 10.41 16.49
C LYS A 272 -6.30 11.89 16.54
N GLU A 273 -5.96 12.59 17.63
CA GLU A 273 -6.31 13.99 17.81
C GLU A 273 -5.23 14.92 17.25
N PHE A 274 -5.10 14.96 15.95
CA PHE A 274 -4.22 15.88 15.19
C PHE A 274 -4.90 16.32 13.90
N THR A 275 -4.39 17.36 13.25
CA THR A 275 -4.77 17.74 11.88
C THR A 275 -3.67 17.34 10.91
N GLY A 276 -4.04 17.14 9.66
CA GLY A 276 -3.19 16.53 8.64
C GLY A 276 -3.60 15.08 8.39
N ALA A 277 -2.76 14.30 7.76
CA ALA A 277 -3.04 12.92 7.43
C ALA A 277 -1.81 12.03 7.56
N VAL A 278 -2.02 10.76 7.90
CA VAL A 278 -0.99 9.71 7.88
C VAL A 278 -1.45 8.62 6.92
N TYR A 279 -0.58 8.24 6.00
CA TYR A 279 -0.84 7.19 5.02
C TYR A 279 0.09 6.01 5.26
N CYS A 280 -0.48 4.81 5.18
CA CYS A 280 0.24 3.55 5.25
C CYS A 280 0.03 2.83 3.91
N ASN A 281 1.11 2.61 3.15
CA ASN A 281 1.03 2.06 1.79
C ASN A 281 0.00 2.79 0.90
N GLY A 282 -0.05 4.12 0.98
CA GLY A 282 -0.97 4.96 0.22
C GLY A 282 -2.41 5.03 0.74
N VAL A 283 -2.75 4.32 1.81
CA VAL A 283 -4.09 4.30 2.43
C VAL A 283 -4.09 5.14 3.70
N ASN A 284 -5.11 5.99 3.89
CA ASN A 284 -5.23 6.82 5.09
C ASN A 284 -5.34 5.94 6.34
N LEU A 285 -4.31 6.03 7.20
CA LEU A 285 -4.19 5.20 8.40
C LEU A 285 -5.34 5.43 9.39
N ILE A 286 -5.77 6.67 9.56
CA ILE A 286 -6.80 6.99 10.56
C ILE A 286 -8.17 6.52 10.09
N GLU A 287 -8.50 6.75 8.82
CA GLU A 287 -9.78 6.33 8.23
C GLU A 287 -9.89 4.80 8.14
N GLN A 288 -8.79 4.13 7.79
CA GLN A 288 -8.74 2.67 7.62
C GLN A 288 -7.97 1.98 8.77
N PHE A 289 -7.97 2.58 9.95
CA PHE A 289 -7.20 2.09 11.10
C PHE A 289 -7.48 0.63 11.44
N HIS A 290 -8.75 0.20 11.32
CA HIS A 290 -9.13 -1.17 11.63
C HIS A 290 -8.41 -2.19 10.73
N SER A 291 -8.27 -1.88 9.46
CA SER A 291 -7.61 -2.75 8.46
C SER A 291 -6.08 -2.70 8.54
N LEU A 292 -5.50 -1.60 9.04
CA LEU A 292 -4.06 -1.35 9.01
C LEU A 292 -3.36 -1.55 10.37
N LYS A 293 -4.10 -1.49 11.49
CA LYS A 293 -3.51 -1.55 12.86
C LYS A 293 -2.69 -2.81 13.14
N SER A 294 -2.96 -3.91 12.44
CA SER A 294 -2.27 -5.19 12.65
C SER A 294 -0.87 -5.23 12.05
N ILE A 295 -0.58 -4.37 11.07
CA ILE A 295 0.73 -4.27 10.44
C ILE A 295 1.63 -3.23 11.11
N ILE A 296 1.09 -2.45 12.07
CA ILE A 296 1.85 -1.44 12.82
C ILE A 296 2.07 -1.93 14.25
N GLY A 297 3.34 -2.09 14.63
CA GLY A 297 3.74 -2.31 16.02
C GLY A 297 4.08 -0.97 16.69
N PHE A 298 3.52 -0.70 17.86
CA PHE A 298 3.86 0.46 18.66
C PHE A 298 4.29 0.02 20.07
N VAL A 299 5.48 0.44 20.48
CA VAL A 299 6.00 0.21 21.83
C VAL A 299 6.04 1.57 22.53
N PRO A 300 5.17 1.82 23.51
CA PRO A 300 5.16 3.08 24.25
C PRO A 300 6.34 3.20 25.20
N GLN A 301 6.59 4.42 25.67
CA GLN A 301 7.67 4.72 26.61
C GLN A 301 7.44 4.08 28.00
N GLN A 302 6.19 3.93 28.40
CA GLN A 302 5.84 3.23 29.65
C GLN A 302 5.52 1.77 29.32
N ASP A 303 6.09 0.87 30.09
CA ASP A 303 5.87 -0.56 29.95
C ASP A 303 4.40 -0.93 30.10
N ILE A 304 3.86 -1.62 29.12
CA ILE A 304 2.53 -2.24 29.18
C ILE A 304 2.70 -3.67 29.72
N ILE A 305 3.25 -3.77 30.92
CA ILE A 305 3.42 -5.06 31.60
C ILE A 305 2.33 -5.19 32.64
N TYR A 306 1.55 -6.25 32.55
CA TYR A 306 0.60 -6.63 33.60
C TYR A 306 1.35 -7.48 34.61
N GLU A 307 1.79 -6.88 35.71
CA GLU A 307 2.60 -7.52 36.76
C GLU A 307 1.95 -8.79 37.35
N ASN A 308 0.62 -8.86 37.32
CA ASN A 308 -0.15 -10.02 37.78
C ASN A 308 -0.22 -11.17 36.80
N LEU A 309 0.41 -11.07 35.62
CA LEU A 309 0.43 -12.12 34.60
C LEU A 309 1.83 -12.71 34.44
N THR A 310 1.88 -14.02 34.33
CA THR A 310 3.13 -14.66 33.86
C THR A 310 3.43 -14.28 32.43
N LEU A 311 4.72 -14.24 32.06
CA LEU A 311 5.17 -13.95 30.69
C LEU A 311 4.41 -14.79 29.63
N LYS A 312 4.26 -16.09 29.87
CA LYS A 312 3.50 -16.98 28.99
C LYS A 312 2.06 -16.55 28.80
N ARG A 313 1.37 -16.17 29.87
CA ARG A 313 -0.02 -15.69 29.79
C ARG A 313 -0.14 -14.34 29.08
N MET A 314 0.79 -13.44 29.37
CA MET A 314 0.83 -12.13 28.70
C MET A 314 1.02 -12.28 27.18
N LEU A 315 1.98 -13.07 26.76
CA LEU A 315 2.23 -13.36 25.33
C LEU A 315 1.02 -14.04 24.67
N LEU A 316 0.38 -14.99 25.37
CA LEU A 316 -0.80 -15.68 24.84
C LEU A 316 -1.99 -14.71 24.67
N TYR A 317 -2.23 -13.82 25.64
CA TYR A 317 -3.29 -12.82 25.52
C TYR A 317 -2.98 -11.79 24.45
N THR A 318 -1.72 -11.37 24.32
CA THR A 318 -1.28 -10.49 23.23
C THR A 318 -1.50 -11.14 21.87
N ALA A 319 -1.15 -12.42 21.73
CA ALA A 319 -1.41 -13.16 20.48
C ALA A 319 -2.91 -13.24 20.19
N LYS A 320 -3.75 -13.54 21.19
CA LYS A 320 -5.23 -13.55 21.01
C LYS A 320 -5.81 -12.21 20.56
N LEU A 321 -5.22 -11.09 20.99
CA LEU A 321 -5.70 -9.75 20.64
C LEU A 321 -5.19 -9.31 19.25
N LYS A 322 -4.00 -9.78 18.84
CA LYS A 322 -3.35 -9.36 17.61
C LYS A 322 -3.63 -10.27 16.42
N MET A 323 -3.81 -11.57 16.68
CA MET A 323 -4.02 -12.55 15.62
C MET A 323 -5.51 -12.67 15.26
N PRO A 324 -5.84 -13.11 14.05
CA PRO A 324 -7.22 -13.37 13.64
C PRO A 324 -7.94 -14.36 14.56
N LYS A 325 -9.26 -14.18 14.73
CA LYS A 325 -10.08 -15.03 15.62
C LYS A 325 -10.09 -16.51 15.22
N ASP A 326 -9.82 -16.81 13.96
CA ASP A 326 -9.73 -18.15 13.40
C ASP A 326 -8.40 -18.86 13.69
N THR A 327 -7.46 -18.18 14.39
CA THR A 327 -6.17 -18.73 14.75
C THR A 327 -6.32 -19.73 15.91
N GLN A 328 -5.83 -20.97 15.70
CA GLN A 328 -5.85 -22.00 16.73
C GLN A 328 -4.80 -21.74 17.81
N ARG A 329 -5.03 -22.26 19.02
CA ARG A 329 -4.13 -22.10 20.16
C ARG A 329 -2.70 -22.60 19.86
N GLN A 330 -2.59 -23.74 19.21
CA GLN A 330 -1.29 -24.34 18.84
C GLN A 330 -0.50 -23.41 17.89
N GLU A 331 -1.17 -22.78 16.93
CA GLU A 331 -0.57 -21.81 16.01
C GLU A 331 -0.08 -20.55 16.75
N MET A 332 -0.87 -20.06 17.75
CA MET A 332 -0.43 -18.95 18.61
C MET A 332 0.82 -19.32 19.41
N GLU A 333 0.85 -20.51 20.01
CA GLU A 333 2.00 -21.02 20.79
C GLU A 333 3.25 -21.15 19.90
N GLN A 334 3.11 -21.69 18.70
CA GLN A 334 4.21 -21.76 17.72
C GLN A 334 4.76 -20.37 17.38
N ARG A 335 3.86 -19.39 17.15
CA ARG A 335 4.27 -18.02 16.86
C ARG A 335 4.97 -17.36 18.04
N ILE A 336 4.48 -17.58 19.27
CA ILE A 336 5.13 -17.11 20.50
C ILE A 336 6.53 -17.67 20.60
N HIS A 337 6.70 -18.99 20.39
CA HIS A 337 8.02 -19.62 20.40
C HIS A 337 8.96 -19.07 19.33
N ALA A 338 8.45 -18.82 18.13
CA ALA A 338 9.24 -18.21 17.05
C ALA A 338 9.73 -16.82 17.42
N VAL A 339 8.87 -15.97 18.01
CA VAL A 339 9.25 -14.62 18.46
C VAL A 339 10.26 -14.69 19.60
N LEU A 340 10.07 -15.56 20.59
CA LEU A 340 11.02 -15.73 21.71
C LEU A 340 12.41 -16.22 21.28
N LYS A 341 12.53 -16.85 20.11
CA LYS A 341 13.83 -17.25 19.55
C LYS A 341 14.56 -16.11 18.85
N MET A 342 13.86 -15.03 18.51
CA MET A 342 14.45 -13.86 17.83
C MET A 342 15.01 -12.83 18.83
N VAL A 343 14.62 -12.91 20.11
CA VAL A 343 15.02 -12.02 21.20
C VAL A 343 15.93 -12.77 22.18
#